data_210b487adeaff2813b355e4a709dc2d5
#
_entry.id   210b487adeaff2813b355e4a709dc2d5
#
_cell.length_a   1.000
_cell.length_b   1.000
_cell.length_c   1.000
_cell.angle_alpha   90.00
_cell.angle_beta   90.00
_cell.angle_gamma   90.00
#
_symmetry.space_group_name_H-M   'P 1'
#
loop_
_entity.id
_entity.type
_entity.pdbx_description
1 polymer ?
#
loop_
_entity_poly.entity_id
_entity_poly.type
_entity_poly.pdbx_seq_one_letter_code
_entity_poly.pdbx_strand_id
1 'polypeptide(L)'
;MSSEILWSPQSNIVENSALSKFSKELGFDNNSYEKLHSWSINNKENFWRAVWDFTRVIGDPGSKSFIPNLKSPMTGAQFFPEAKLNLAENLLEGDDNFIAVIETDETGNRREFSRRTLK
;
A
#
# COMPACT_ATOMS: atom_id res chain seq x y z
N MET A 1 -15.91 -15.40 25.80
CA MET A 1 -16.79 -15.89 24.73
C MET A 1 -15.92 -16.04 23.49
N SER A 2 -15.73 -17.26 22.99
CA SER A 2 -15.07 -17.48 21.70
C SER A 2 -16.06 -17.04 20.61
N SER A 3 -15.72 -16.04 19.84
CA SER A 3 -16.54 -15.67 18.67
C SER A 3 -16.41 -16.80 17.63
N GLU A 4 -17.55 -17.31 17.19
CA GLU A 4 -17.61 -18.30 16.10
C GLU A 4 -17.06 -17.66 14.81
N ILE A 5 -16.18 -18.38 14.11
CA ILE A 5 -15.66 -17.92 12.81
C ILE A 5 -16.76 -18.20 11.78
N LEU A 6 -17.39 -17.14 11.27
CA LEU A 6 -18.48 -17.23 10.30
C LEU A 6 -17.98 -17.49 8.86
N TRP A 7 -16.75 -17.11 8.56
CA TRP A 7 -16.15 -17.30 7.24
C TRP A 7 -14.61 -17.31 7.34
N SER A 8 -13.99 -18.10 6.46
CA SER A 8 -12.53 -18.13 6.31
C SER A 8 -12.17 -18.19 4.81
N PRO A 9 -11.17 -17.43 4.35
CA PRO A 9 -10.73 -17.47 2.97
C PRO A 9 -10.11 -18.83 2.62
N GLN A 10 -10.19 -19.23 1.35
CA GLN A 10 -9.49 -20.40 0.86
C GLN A 10 -7.97 -20.19 0.91
N SER A 11 -7.20 -21.26 1.15
CA SER A 11 -5.74 -21.21 1.32
C SER A 11 -5.04 -20.57 0.11
N ASN A 12 -5.48 -20.84 -1.11
CA ASN A 12 -4.90 -20.24 -2.32
C ASN A 12 -5.10 -18.71 -2.38
N ILE A 13 -6.20 -18.18 -1.84
CA ILE A 13 -6.45 -16.74 -1.75
C ILE A 13 -5.50 -16.12 -0.73
N VAL A 14 -5.35 -16.77 0.43
CA VAL A 14 -4.42 -16.31 1.48
C VAL A 14 -2.99 -16.27 0.95
N GLU A 15 -2.51 -17.37 0.37
CA GLU A 15 -1.14 -17.51 -0.13
C GLU A 15 -0.78 -16.49 -1.23
N ASN A 16 -1.75 -16.14 -2.07
CA ASN A 16 -1.57 -15.17 -3.16
C ASN A 16 -1.84 -13.72 -2.76
N SER A 17 -2.28 -13.47 -1.53
CA SER A 17 -2.58 -12.12 -1.04
C SER A 17 -1.32 -11.25 -0.96
N ALA A 18 -1.49 -9.93 -1.10
CA ALA A 18 -0.41 -8.96 -0.91
C ALA A 18 0.18 -9.05 0.50
N LEU A 19 -0.66 -9.29 1.51
CA LEU A 19 -0.22 -9.44 2.90
C LEU A 19 0.72 -10.63 3.07
N SER A 20 0.38 -11.80 2.50
CA SER A 20 1.23 -12.99 2.58
C SER A 20 2.57 -12.79 1.86
N LYS A 21 2.57 -12.12 0.71
CA LYS A 21 3.79 -11.77 -0.02
C LYS A 21 4.68 -10.83 0.79
N PHE A 22 4.09 -9.77 1.32
CA PHE A 22 4.79 -8.80 2.18
C PHE A 22 5.38 -9.46 3.43
N SER A 23 4.58 -10.29 4.13
CA SER A 23 5.02 -11.05 5.30
C SER A 23 6.24 -11.92 4.99
N LYS A 24 6.20 -12.60 3.85
CA LYS A 24 7.26 -13.50 3.38
C LYS A 24 8.55 -12.75 3.03
N GLU A 25 8.46 -11.59 2.38
CA GLU A 25 9.62 -10.74 2.08
C GLU A 25 10.32 -10.25 3.36
N LEU A 26 9.56 -10.05 4.43
CA LEU A 26 10.09 -9.67 5.74
C LEU A 26 10.57 -10.87 6.59
N GLY A 27 10.46 -12.09 6.08
CA GLY A 27 10.88 -13.30 6.78
C GLY A 27 9.90 -13.79 7.84
N PHE A 28 8.64 -13.34 7.80
CA PHE A 28 7.58 -13.89 8.65
C PHE A 28 6.89 -15.07 7.95
N ASP A 29 6.52 -16.08 8.72
CA ASP A 29 5.70 -17.19 8.23
C ASP A 29 4.27 -16.73 7.92
N ASN A 30 3.64 -17.36 6.93
CA ASN A 30 2.27 -17.02 6.48
C ASN A 30 1.18 -17.10 7.58
N ASN A 31 1.45 -17.83 8.68
CA ASN A 31 0.52 -17.98 9.81
C ASN A 31 0.83 -17.08 11.01
N SER A 32 1.65 -16.04 10.81
CA SER A 32 2.14 -15.20 11.91
C SER A 32 1.69 -13.75 11.79
N TYR A 33 0.39 -13.53 11.47
CA TYR A 33 -0.19 -12.18 11.44
C TYR A 33 0.08 -11.39 12.71
N GLU A 34 -0.07 -12.01 13.89
CA GLU A 34 0.18 -11.38 15.18
C GLU A 34 1.64 -10.93 15.33
N LYS A 35 2.59 -11.71 14.80
CA LYS A 35 4.01 -11.35 14.81
C LYS A 35 4.28 -10.14 13.89
N LEU A 36 3.75 -10.18 12.68
CA LEU A 36 3.85 -9.07 11.73
C LEU A 36 3.21 -7.81 12.31
N HIS A 37 2.01 -7.92 12.86
CA HIS A 37 1.31 -6.81 13.51
C HIS A 37 2.11 -6.25 14.69
N SER A 38 2.58 -7.11 15.60
CA SER A 38 3.40 -6.68 16.74
C SER A 38 4.68 -6.01 16.29
N TRP A 39 5.34 -6.54 15.25
CA TRP A 39 6.51 -5.92 14.67
C TRP A 39 6.20 -4.55 14.07
N SER A 40 5.10 -4.41 13.33
CA SER A 40 4.73 -3.15 12.66
C SER A 40 4.47 -2.01 13.65
N ILE A 41 3.86 -2.28 14.79
CA ILE A 41 3.59 -1.26 15.82
C ILE A 41 4.82 -0.90 16.66
N ASN A 42 5.76 -1.86 16.83
CA ASN A 42 6.99 -1.64 17.59
C ASN A 42 8.14 -1.09 16.76
N ASN A 43 8.11 -1.26 15.44
CA ASN A 43 9.17 -0.87 14.50
C ASN A 43 8.61 -0.01 13.36
N LYS A 44 7.85 1.04 13.70
CA LYS A 44 7.10 1.85 12.73
C LYS A 44 7.96 2.40 11.59
N GLU A 45 9.18 2.86 11.88
CA GLU A 45 10.09 3.37 10.86
C GLU A 45 10.46 2.29 9.85
N ASN A 46 10.87 1.11 10.31
CA ASN A 46 11.22 -0.02 9.44
C ASN A 46 9.99 -0.55 8.70
N PHE A 47 8.82 -0.60 9.37
CA PHE A 47 7.57 -1.02 8.74
C PHE A 47 7.19 -0.12 7.57
N TRP A 48 7.19 1.20 7.74
CA TRP A 48 6.81 2.12 6.67
C TRP A 48 7.84 2.14 5.54
N ARG A 49 9.14 1.97 5.85
CA ARG A 49 10.17 1.79 4.83
C ARG A 49 9.90 0.53 4.00
N ALA A 50 9.64 -0.59 4.65
CA ALA A 50 9.31 -1.84 3.97
C ALA A 50 8.04 -1.75 3.13
N VAL A 51 7.02 -1.01 3.59
CA VAL A 51 5.80 -0.75 2.80
C VAL A 51 6.13 0.04 1.53
N TRP A 52 6.95 1.10 1.63
CA TRP A 52 7.40 1.88 0.47
C TRP A 52 8.06 0.99 -0.58
N ASP A 53 9.02 0.16 -0.15
CA ASP A 53 9.78 -0.73 -1.03
C ASP A 53 8.89 -1.81 -1.65
N PHE A 54 8.03 -2.45 -0.85
CA PHE A 54 7.10 -3.49 -1.30
C PHE A 54 6.09 -2.96 -2.32
N THR A 55 5.57 -1.76 -2.10
CA THR A 55 4.60 -1.13 -3.00
C THR A 55 5.26 -0.45 -4.21
N ARG A 56 6.60 -0.44 -4.26
CA ARG A 56 7.39 0.09 -5.38
C ARG A 56 7.09 1.54 -5.70
N VAL A 57 6.91 2.37 -4.66
CA VAL A 57 6.68 3.81 -4.86
C VAL A 57 7.85 4.42 -5.63
N ILE A 58 7.56 5.08 -6.74
CA ILE A 58 8.54 5.77 -7.58
C ILE A 58 8.84 7.13 -6.93
N GLY A 59 10.07 7.31 -6.46
CA GLY A 59 10.50 8.55 -5.82
C GLY A 59 11.65 8.35 -4.84
N ASP A 60 12.05 9.43 -4.20
CA ASP A 60 13.03 9.43 -3.11
C ASP A 60 12.27 9.42 -1.78
N PRO A 61 12.36 8.36 -0.97
CA PRO A 61 11.67 8.29 0.32
C PRO A 61 12.31 9.17 1.41
N GLY A 62 13.47 9.77 1.16
CA GLY A 62 14.25 10.48 2.17
C GLY A 62 14.87 9.57 3.22
N SER A 63 15.49 10.19 4.24
CA SER A 63 16.20 9.48 5.31
C SER A 63 15.25 8.87 6.35
N LYS A 64 14.09 9.48 6.59
CA LYS A 64 13.12 9.12 7.62
C LYS A 64 11.78 8.66 7.03
N SER A 65 11.33 7.47 7.39
CA SER A 65 10.03 6.96 7.00
C SER A 65 8.92 7.28 8.01
N PHE A 66 9.28 7.50 9.28
CA PHE A 66 8.33 7.81 10.35
C PHE A 66 8.98 8.66 11.44
N ILE A 67 8.31 9.75 11.83
CA ILE A 67 8.66 10.57 13.01
C ILE A 67 7.44 10.60 13.95
N PRO A 68 7.57 10.06 15.17
CA PRO A 68 6.47 10.08 16.13
C PRO A 68 6.27 11.48 16.70
N ASN A 69 5.03 11.79 17.07
CA ASN A 69 4.71 12.95 17.89
C ASN A 69 4.07 12.46 19.20
N LEU A 70 4.80 12.57 20.30
CA LEU A 70 4.34 12.08 21.60
C LEU A 70 3.14 12.87 22.16
N LYS A 71 2.97 14.14 21.76
CA LYS A 71 1.85 14.99 22.18
C LYS A 71 0.57 14.73 21.40
N SER A 72 0.71 14.29 20.15
CA SER A 72 -0.40 14.00 19.25
C SER A 72 -0.07 12.79 18.37
N PRO A 73 -0.13 11.55 18.93
CA PRO A 73 0.36 10.36 18.24
C PRO A 73 -0.35 10.04 16.93
N MET A 74 -1.65 10.36 16.84
CA MET A 74 -2.45 10.08 15.64
C MET A 74 -2.30 11.15 14.56
N THR A 75 -2.48 12.42 14.94
CA THR A 75 -2.59 13.53 13.98
C THR A 75 -1.29 14.27 13.76
N GLY A 76 -0.32 14.12 14.67
CA GLY A 76 0.97 14.83 14.61
C GLY A 76 2.14 13.98 14.15
N ALA A 77 1.96 12.68 13.93
CA ALA A 77 3.00 11.84 13.37
C ALA A 77 3.27 12.22 11.91
N GLN A 78 4.53 12.19 11.51
CA GLN A 78 4.94 12.49 10.14
C GLN A 78 5.42 11.21 9.44
N PHE A 79 4.92 11.01 8.22
CA PHE A 79 5.32 9.91 7.36
C PHE A 79 6.11 10.45 6.19
N PHE A 80 7.31 9.93 5.96
CA PHE A 80 8.21 10.33 4.88
C PHE A 80 8.32 11.84 4.70
N PRO A 81 8.71 12.61 5.75
CA PRO A 81 8.67 14.08 5.72
C PRO A 81 9.60 14.70 4.68
N GLU A 82 10.61 13.96 4.23
CA GLU A 82 11.59 14.39 3.23
C GLU A 82 11.32 13.81 1.83
N ALA A 83 10.26 13.00 1.67
CA ALA A 83 10.00 12.31 0.42
C ALA A 83 9.77 13.29 -0.75
N LYS A 84 10.31 12.90 -1.89
CA LYS A 84 10.13 13.60 -3.16
C LYS A 84 9.63 12.60 -4.19
N LEU A 85 8.39 12.77 -4.61
CA LEU A 85 7.77 11.90 -5.61
C LEU A 85 6.79 12.68 -6.50
N ASN A 86 6.55 12.14 -7.68
CA ASN A 86 5.48 12.61 -8.55
C ASN A 86 4.27 11.68 -8.39
N LEU A 87 3.16 12.21 -7.89
CA LEU A 87 1.95 11.42 -7.67
C LEU A 87 1.37 10.90 -8.99
N ALA A 88 1.37 11.73 -10.05
CA ALA A 88 0.85 11.33 -11.36
C ALA A 88 1.68 10.18 -11.96
N GLU A 89 3.01 10.23 -11.84
CA GLU A 89 3.90 9.16 -12.28
C GLU A 89 3.54 7.82 -11.60
N ASN A 90 3.35 7.83 -10.29
CA ASN A 90 2.96 6.64 -9.53
C ASN A 90 1.57 6.12 -9.91
N LEU A 91 0.58 7.02 -10.10
CA LEU A 91 -0.79 6.63 -10.48
C LEU A 91 -0.87 6.07 -11.92
N LEU A 92 0.01 6.52 -12.81
CA LEU A 92 0.03 6.09 -14.21
C LEU A 92 0.99 4.92 -14.47
N GLU A 93 1.61 4.35 -13.41
CA GLU A 93 2.47 3.19 -13.54
C GLU A 93 1.70 1.95 -14.02
N GLY A 94 2.34 1.13 -14.86
CA GLY A 94 1.83 -0.14 -15.38
C GLY A 94 1.61 -0.12 -16.90
N ASP A 95 0.76 -1.04 -17.40
CA ASP A 95 0.49 -1.22 -18.83
C ASP A 95 -0.08 0.06 -19.46
N ASP A 96 0.62 0.59 -20.43
CA ASP A 96 0.27 1.82 -21.16
C ASP A 96 -1.08 1.73 -21.88
N ASN A 97 -1.48 0.53 -22.29
CA ASN A 97 -2.76 0.33 -23.00
C ASN A 97 -3.95 0.16 -22.05
N PHE A 98 -3.69 0.05 -20.73
CA PHE A 98 -4.77 -0.05 -19.75
C PHE A 98 -5.62 1.22 -19.72
N ILE A 99 -6.96 1.06 -19.79
CA ILE A 99 -7.89 2.18 -19.67
C ILE A 99 -7.90 2.66 -18.20
N ALA A 100 -7.31 3.82 -17.97
CA ALA A 100 -7.15 4.40 -16.64
C ALA A 100 -8.31 5.29 -16.23
N VAL A 101 -8.96 5.96 -17.20
CA VAL A 101 -10.09 6.86 -16.95
C VAL A 101 -11.21 6.56 -17.93
N ILE A 102 -12.41 6.45 -17.41
CA ILE A 102 -13.64 6.37 -18.20
C ILE A 102 -14.47 7.60 -17.83
N GLU A 103 -14.74 8.43 -18.82
CA GLU A 103 -15.61 9.60 -18.69
C GLU A 103 -16.97 9.27 -19.30
N THR A 104 -18.02 9.63 -18.62
CA THR A 104 -19.40 9.55 -19.12
C THR A 104 -20.11 10.87 -18.80
N ASP A 105 -20.70 11.50 -19.82
CA ASP A 105 -21.47 12.72 -19.65
C ASP A 105 -22.99 12.45 -19.47
N GLU A 106 -23.75 13.50 -19.19
CA GLU A 106 -25.21 13.43 -18.97
C GLU A 106 -25.99 12.99 -20.22
N THR A 107 -25.39 13.09 -21.42
CA THR A 107 -25.99 12.66 -22.69
C THR A 107 -25.70 11.20 -23.02
N GLY A 108 -24.94 10.53 -22.17
CA GLY A 108 -24.55 9.13 -22.33
C GLY A 108 -23.33 8.92 -23.23
N ASN A 109 -22.65 9.98 -23.66
CA ASN A 109 -21.39 9.85 -24.36
C ASN A 109 -20.33 9.29 -23.40
N ARG A 110 -19.59 8.31 -23.88
CA ARG A 110 -18.52 7.66 -23.13
C ARG A 110 -17.20 7.85 -23.84
N ARG A 111 -16.18 8.29 -23.10
CA ARG A 111 -14.78 8.38 -23.55
C ARG A 111 -13.87 7.58 -22.64
N GLU A 112 -12.84 7.00 -23.24
CA GLU A 112 -11.86 6.19 -22.53
C GLU A 112 -10.46 6.76 -22.77
N PHE A 113 -9.68 6.86 -21.70
CA PHE A 113 -8.30 7.34 -21.74
C PHE A 113 -7.38 6.25 -21.20
N SER A 114 -6.44 5.81 -22.02
CA SER A 114 -5.40 4.90 -21.60
C SER A 114 -4.34 5.61 -20.76
N ARG A 115 -3.53 4.85 -20.01
CA ARG A 115 -2.37 5.40 -19.30
C ARG A 115 -1.44 6.15 -20.24
N ARG A 116 -1.23 5.63 -21.46
CA ARG A 116 -0.43 6.29 -22.50
C ARG A 116 -0.94 7.69 -22.86
N THR A 117 -2.25 7.86 -22.91
CA THR A 117 -2.87 9.15 -23.26
C THR A 117 -2.74 10.16 -22.15
N LEU A 118 -2.59 9.69 -20.89
CA LEU A 118 -2.52 10.52 -19.70
C LEU A 118 -1.08 10.84 -19.25
N LYS A 119 -0.07 10.11 -19.76
CA LYS A 119 1.36 10.39 -19.58
C LYS A 119 1.83 11.53 -20.47
#